data_68c350938951fe06858981e62e4819cb
#
_entry.id   68c350938951fe06858981e62e4819cb
#
_cell.length_a   1.000
_cell.length_b   1.000
_cell.length_c   1.000
_cell.angle_alpha   90.00
_cell.angle_beta   90.00
_cell.angle_gamma   90.00
#
_symmetry.space_group_name_H-M   'P 1'
#
loop_
_entity.id
_entity.type
_entity.pdbx_description
1 polymer ?
#
loop_
_entity_poly.entity_id
_entity_poly.type
_entity_poly.pdbx_seq_one_letter_code
_entity_poly.pdbx_strand_id
1 'polypeptide(L)'
;TASTEGLLTIREFNHFTLFVSNQARSIQFYQSLFGMPVDTFQGALPVMRVGLGRAFLALAQPPAPPGIHHASLAVDNFDVDRIFSVLEGYGLTILGEAGGASGPLQAYVTMRGANRGGLLTGTPEVYFTDPDGILLQLQDNRYCGGNGYFGELCGTIENPTGRN
;
A
#
# COMPACT_ATOMS: atom_id res chain seq x y z
N THR A 1 25.77 2.25 -20.54
CA THR A 1 24.52 2.83 -20.02
C THR A 1 23.80 1.75 -19.24
N ALA A 2 23.54 1.99 -17.95
CA ALA A 2 22.73 1.06 -17.15
C ALA A 2 21.36 0.93 -17.82
N SER A 3 20.84 -0.31 -17.89
CA SER A 3 19.46 -0.56 -18.35
C SER A 3 18.49 0.20 -17.45
N THR A 4 17.56 0.93 -18.05
CA THR A 4 16.44 1.55 -17.32
C THR A 4 15.32 0.56 -17.04
N GLU A 5 15.43 -0.67 -17.54
CA GLU A 5 14.47 -1.74 -17.23
C GLU A 5 14.82 -2.36 -15.88
N GLY A 6 13.93 -2.17 -14.92
CA GLY A 6 14.04 -2.79 -13.61
C GLY A 6 13.66 -4.27 -13.64
N LEU A 7 14.13 -5.01 -12.65
CA LEU A 7 13.76 -6.43 -12.44
C LEU A 7 12.27 -6.58 -12.11
N LEU A 8 11.65 -5.56 -11.50
CA LEU A 8 10.22 -5.42 -11.27
C LEU A 8 9.74 -4.13 -11.93
N THR A 9 8.66 -4.20 -12.68
CA THR A 9 8.09 -3.03 -13.37
C THR A 9 7.13 -2.31 -12.46
N ILE A 10 7.49 -1.13 -12.00
CA ILE A 10 6.62 -0.24 -11.22
C ILE A 10 5.81 0.60 -12.19
N ARG A 11 4.48 0.64 -12.00
CA ARG A 11 3.55 1.41 -12.84
C ARG A 11 3.28 2.79 -12.30
N GLU A 12 2.99 2.86 -11.00
CA GLU A 12 2.60 4.11 -10.36
C GLU A 12 2.86 4.07 -8.86
N PHE A 13 2.82 5.22 -8.24
CA PHE A 13 2.67 5.35 -6.81
C PHE A 13 1.23 4.98 -6.43
N ASN A 14 1.06 4.10 -5.43
CA ASN A 14 -0.26 3.63 -5.02
C ASN A 14 -0.80 4.41 -3.81
N HIS A 15 -0.11 4.37 -2.67
CA HIS A 15 -0.58 5.06 -1.48
C HIS A 15 0.52 5.31 -0.45
N PHE A 16 0.22 6.19 0.50
CA PHE A 16 0.86 6.22 1.81
C PHE A 16 -0.08 5.68 2.87
N THR A 17 0.44 4.92 3.82
CA THR A 17 -0.22 4.68 5.10
C THR A 17 0.38 5.59 6.15
N LEU A 18 -0.47 6.42 6.75
CA LEU A 18 -0.08 7.35 7.80
C LEU A 18 -0.58 6.83 9.15
N PHE A 19 0.29 6.88 10.14
CA PHE A 19 -0.11 6.75 11.53
C PHE A 19 -0.52 8.13 12.05
N VAL A 20 -1.73 8.24 12.56
CA VAL A 20 -2.30 9.47 13.07
C VAL A 20 -2.76 9.29 14.51
N SER A 21 -2.67 10.32 15.31
CA SER A 21 -3.11 10.28 16.71
C SER A 21 -4.63 10.41 16.88
N ASN A 22 -5.33 10.91 15.85
CA ASN A 22 -6.78 11.03 15.84
C ASN A 22 -7.29 11.06 14.40
N GLN A 23 -7.93 9.98 13.97
CA GLN A 23 -8.43 9.82 12.60
C GLN A 23 -9.44 10.91 12.23
N ALA A 24 -10.41 11.21 13.10
CA ALA A 24 -11.46 12.20 12.81
C ALA A 24 -10.86 13.58 12.56
N ARG A 25 -9.91 13.99 13.38
CA ARG A 25 -9.21 15.26 13.21
C ARG A 25 -8.40 15.31 11.92
N SER A 26 -7.72 14.24 11.58
CA SER A 26 -6.94 14.17 10.33
C SER A 26 -7.83 14.16 9.09
N ILE A 27 -8.94 13.43 9.12
CA ILE A 27 -9.96 13.45 8.04
C ILE A 27 -10.47 14.88 7.85
N GLN A 28 -10.90 15.53 8.93
CA GLN A 28 -11.39 16.91 8.87
C GLN A 28 -10.35 17.87 8.27
N PHE A 29 -9.10 17.74 8.67
CA PHE A 29 -7.99 18.56 8.15
C PHE A 29 -7.84 18.39 6.63
N TYR A 30 -7.70 17.15 6.15
CA TYR A 30 -7.50 16.89 4.72
C TYR A 30 -8.72 17.25 3.87
N GLN A 31 -9.93 17.03 4.40
CA GLN A 31 -11.17 17.41 3.70
C GLN A 31 -11.33 18.92 3.63
N SER A 32 -11.12 19.63 4.74
CA SER A 32 -11.33 21.08 4.80
C SER A 32 -10.31 21.85 3.97
N LEU A 33 -9.05 21.37 3.97
CA LEU A 33 -7.96 22.09 3.30
C LEU A 33 -7.83 21.71 1.82
N PHE A 34 -8.02 20.46 1.47
CA PHE A 34 -7.74 19.94 0.12
C PHE A 34 -8.96 19.33 -0.58
N GLY A 35 -10.11 19.27 0.09
CA GLY A 35 -11.29 18.62 -0.47
C GLY A 35 -11.14 17.11 -0.69
N MET A 36 -10.22 16.45 0.00
CA MET A 36 -9.97 15.02 -0.16
C MET A 36 -11.13 14.20 0.41
N PRO A 37 -11.86 13.42 -0.41
CA PRO A 37 -12.95 12.60 0.12
C PRO A 37 -12.43 11.35 0.83
N VAL A 38 -13.18 10.87 1.83
CA VAL A 38 -13.11 9.47 2.26
C VAL A 38 -13.94 8.67 1.25
N ASP A 39 -13.27 7.98 0.34
CA ASP A 39 -13.93 7.22 -0.72
C ASP A 39 -14.43 5.86 -0.22
N THR A 40 -13.68 5.25 0.70
CA THR A 40 -14.00 3.92 1.24
C THR A 40 -13.23 3.67 2.53
N PHE A 41 -13.46 2.47 3.07
CA PHE A 41 -12.72 1.95 4.22
C PHE A 41 -12.08 0.61 3.84
N GLN A 42 -10.91 0.37 4.39
CA GLN A 42 -10.23 -0.93 4.38
C GLN A 42 -10.37 -1.54 5.78
N GLY A 43 -11.42 -2.32 6.01
CA GLY A 43 -11.86 -2.62 7.36
C GLY A 43 -12.26 -1.31 8.07
N ALA A 44 -11.61 -1.00 9.20
CA ALA A 44 -11.84 0.27 9.92
C ALA A 44 -10.94 1.43 9.44
N LEU A 45 -10.08 1.20 8.46
CA LEU A 45 -9.08 2.14 7.98
C LEU A 45 -9.69 3.05 6.91
N PRO A 46 -9.84 4.37 7.14
CA PRO A 46 -10.34 5.27 6.11
C PRO A 46 -9.32 5.44 4.98
N VAL A 47 -9.84 5.41 3.76
CA VAL A 47 -9.11 5.60 2.51
C VAL A 47 -9.51 6.95 1.92
N MET A 48 -8.60 7.90 1.92
CA MET A 48 -8.83 9.26 1.40
C MET A 48 -8.18 9.41 0.03
N ARG A 49 -8.98 9.72 -0.99
CA ARG A 49 -8.49 9.85 -2.37
C ARG A 49 -7.62 11.09 -2.55
N VAL A 50 -6.50 10.91 -3.25
CA VAL A 50 -5.60 12.00 -3.65
C VAL A 50 -5.82 12.34 -5.11
N GLY A 51 -6.37 13.50 -5.38
CA GLY A 51 -6.65 13.93 -6.75
C GLY A 51 -7.67 13.05 -7.49
N LEU A 52 -7.49 12.89 -8.79
CA LEU A 52 -8.41 12.15 -9.66
C LEU A 52 -7.96 10.72 -9.98
N GLY A 53 -6.73 10.36 -9.57
CA GLY A 53 -6.15 9.04 -9.84
C GLY A 53 -6.52 8.00 -8.80
N ARG A 54 -5.77 6.90 -8.78
CA ARG A 54 -5.93 5.80 -7.83
C ARG A 54 -5.23 6.03 -6.51
N ALA A 55 -4.30 6.99 -6.45
CA ALA A 55 -3.50 7.25 -5.26
C ALA A 55 -4.36 7.67 -4.07
N PHE A 56 -3.98 7.24 -2.88
CA PHE A 56 -4.72 7.54 -1.66
C PHE A 56 -3.82 7.66 -0.42
N LEU A 57 -4.37 8.23 0.63
CA LEU A 57 -3.86 8.15 1.99
C LEU A 57 -4.73 7.17 2.77
N ALA A 58 -4.11 6.22 3.45
CA ALA A 58 -4.75 5.37 4.43
C ALA A 58 -4.38 5.87 5.83
N LEU A 59 -5.38 6.13 6.68
CA LEU A 59 -5.15 6.72 8.00
C LEU A 59 -5.34 5.67 9.09
N ALA A 60 -4.25 5.18 9.66
CA ALA A 60 -4.26 4.26 10.79
C ALA A 60 -4.09 5.02 12.12
N GLN A 61 -4.72 4.53 13.18
CA GLN A 61 -4.58 5.08 14.53
C GLN A 61 -4.11 3.98 15.49
N PRO A 62 -2.89 3.47 15.34
CA PRO A 62 -2.31 2.53 16.29
C PRO A 62 -1.81 3.25 17.55
N PRO A 63 -1.51 2.51 18.64
CA PRO A 63 -0.80 3.05 19.80
C PRO A 63 0.69 3.26 19.49
N ALA A 64 0.98 4.13 18.50
CA ALA A 64 2.32 4.44 18.02
C ALA A 64 2.41 5.94 17.67
N PRO A 65 3.63 6.51 17.64
CA PRO A 65 3.81 7.91 17.25
C PRO A 65 3.28 8.19 15.84
N PRO A 66 2.73 9.39 15.60
CA PRO A 66 2.34 9.81 14.26
C PRO A 66 3.52 9.82 13.29
N GLY A 67 3.26 9.46 12.04
CA GLY A 67 4.29 9.44 11.00
C GLY A 67 3.84 8.70 9.75
N ILE A 68 4.71 8.60 8.78
CA ILE A 68 4.51 7.77 7.59
C ILE A 68 4.95 6.35 7.95
N HIS A 69 4.01 5.40 7.90
CA HIS A 69 4.36 4.00 8.14
C HIS A 69 5.05 3.39 6.92
N HIS A 70 4.46 3.54 5.73
CA HIS A 70 5.07 3.10 4.48
C HIS A 70 4.52 3.85 3.27
N ALA A 71 5.28 3.82 2.20
CA ALA A 71 4.84 4.15 0.86
C ALA A 71 4.60 2.87 0.06
N SER A 72 3.57 2.84 -0.78
CA SER A 72 3.24 1.68 -1.61
C SER A 72 3.39 1.98 -3.08
N LEU A 73 4.02 1.06 -3.79
CA LEU A 73 4.24 1.09 -5.23
C LEU A 73 3.40 0.01 -5.91
N ALA A 74 2.74 0.36 -6.99
CA ALA A 74 1.99 -0.57 -7.81
C ALA A 74 2.92 -1.27 -8.80
N VAL A 75 2.93 -2.61 -8.78
CA VAL A 75 3.83 -3.44 -9.60
C VAL A 75 3.04 -4.31 -10.57
N ASP A 76 3.59 -4.48 -11.76
CA ASP A 76 3.03 -5.40 -12.76
C ASP A 76 3.24 -6.87 -12.36
N ASN A 77 2.27 -7.70 -12.73
CA ASN A 77 2.34 -9.13 -12.54
C ASN A 77 2.63 -9.47 -11.07
N PHE A 78 1.84 -8.89 -10.17
CA PHE A 78 1.99 -9.11 -8.74
C PHE A 78 1.80 -10.60 -8.42
N ASP A 79 2.87 -11.21 -7.95
CA ASP A 79 2.95 -12.57 -7.48
C ASP A 79 4.02 -12.64 -6.40
N VAL A 80 3.68 -13.17 -5.23
CA VAL A 80 4.55 -13.12 -4.04
C VAL A 80 5.83 -13.91 -4.27
N ASP A 81 5.72 -15.11 -4.82
CA ASP A 81 6.88 -16.00 -5.02
C ASP A 81 7.85 -15.41 -6.05
N ARG A 82 7.29 -14.88 -7.15
CA ARG A 82 8.08 -14.18 -8.16
C ARG A 82 8.77 -12.95 -7.59
N ILE A 83 8.05 -12.12 -6.84
CA ILE A 83 8.62 -10.90 -6.22
C ILE A 83 9.73 -11.29 -5.25
N PHE A 84 9.50 -12.25 -4.38
CA PHE A 84 10.52 -12.70 -3.43
C PHE A 84 11.75 -13.28 -4.13
N SER A 85 11.56 -14.05 -5.19
CA SER A 85 12.68 -14.58 -5.99
C SER A 85 13.54 -13.46 -6.58
N VAL A 86 12.91 -12.39 -7.09
CA VAL A 86 13.62 -11.23 -7.63
C VAL A 86 14.34 -10.47 -6.51
N LEU A 87 13.68 -10.20 -5.39
CA LEU A 87 14.29 -9.47 -4.27
C LEU A 87 15.44 -10.24 -3.64
N GLU A 88 15.29 -11.54 -3.44
CA GLU A 88 16.37 -12.41 -2.93
C GLU A 88 17.56 -12.45 -3.89
N GLY A 89 17.29 -12.61 -5.19
CA GLY A 89 18.33 -12.59 -6.22
C GLY A 89 19.08 -11.25 -6.30
N TYR A 90 18.45 -10.16 -5.92
CA TYR A 90 19.09 -8.85 -5.80
C TYR A 90 19.87 -8.67 -4.49
N GLY A 91 19.63 -9.49 -3.48
CA GLY A 91 20.37 -9.50 -2.22
C GLY A 91 19.57 -9.16 -0.97
N LEU A 92 18.22 -9.10 -1.06
CA LEU A 92 17.39 -8.93 0.13
C LEU A 92 17.23 -10.26 0.88
N THR A 93 17.15 -10.18 2.20
CA THR A 93 16.81 -11.33 3.03
C THR A 93 15.30 -11.50 3.10
N ILE A 94 14.79 -12.66 2.69
CA ILE A 94 13.37 -12.98 2.73
C ILE A 94 13.01 -13.54 4.10
N LEU A 95 12.10 -12.87 4.82
CA LEU A 95 11.65 -13.23 6.15
C LEU A 95 10.35 -14.05 6.15
N GLY A 96 9.75 -14.28 4.96
CA GLY A 96 8.47 -14.96 4.83
C GLY A 96 7.31 -14.19 5.45
N GLU A 97 6.45 -14.85 6.22
CA GLU A 97 5.31 -14.25 6.94
C GLU A 97 5.72 -13.71 8.32
N ALA A 98 6.84 -13.02 8.38
CA ALA A 98 7.34 -12.46 9.64
C ALA A 98 6.55 -11.23 10.11
N GLY A 99 6.72 -10.88 11.35
CA GLY A 99 6.08 -9.73 11.99
C GLY A 99 6.64 -8.36 11.59
N GLY A 100 7.49 -8.28 10.57
CA GLY A 100 8.08 -7.06 10.06
C GLY A 100 9.60 -7.15 9.88
N ALA A 101 10.18 -6.16 9.22
CA ALA A 101 11.61 -6.01 9.06
C ALA A 101 12.25 -5.34 10.28
N SER A 102 13.46 -5.73 10.61
CA SER A 102 14.26 -5.18 11.73
C SER A 102 15.47 -4.37 11.24
N GLY A 103 15.71 -4.30 9.95
CA GLY A 103 16.84 -3.62 9.35
C GLY A 103 16.70 -3.45 7.84
N PRO A 104 17.75 -2.96 7.18
CA PRO A 104 17.75 -2.74 5.74
C PRO A 104 17.78 -4.05 4.94
N LEU A 105 17.38 -3.96 3.68
CA LEU A 105 17.43 -5.03 2.69
C LEU A 105 16.76 -6.33 3.16
N GLN A 106 15.57 -6.21 3.71
CA GLN A 106 14.72 -7.32 4.14
C GLN A 106 13.37 -7.24 3.42
N ALA A 107 12.74 -8.38 3.19
CA ALA A 107 11.40 -8.46 2.62
C ALA A 107 10.55 -9.49 3.35
N TYR A 108 9.26 -9.19 3.47
CA TYR A 108 8.28 -10.08 4.11
C TYR A 108 6.90 -9.90 3.49
N VAL A 109 6.01 -10.82 3.75
CA VAL A 109 4.60 -10.75 3.35
C VAL A 109 3.71 -10.76 4.59
N THR A 110 2.67 -9.96 4.57
CA THR A 110 1.56 -10.07 5.50
C THR A 110 0.30 -10.49 4.76
N MET A 111 -0.55 -11.27 5.42
CA MET A 111 -1.83 -11.68 4.86
C MET A 111 -2.92 -10.83 5.50
N ARG A 112 -3.45 -9.86 4.74
CA ARG A 112 -4.56 -9.01 5.19
C ARG A 112 -5.84 -9.84 5.23
N GLY A 113 -6.34 -10.07 6.44
CA GLY A 113 -7.57 -10.84 6.65
C GLY A 113 -8.83 -10.00 6.45
N ALA A 114 -10.00 -10.68 6.51
CA ALA A 114 -11.30 -10.05 6.31
C ALA A 114 -11.60 -8.90 7.29
N ASN A 115 -11.14 -9.00 8.52
CA ASN A 115 -11.28 -7.95 9.54
C ASN A 115 -10.53 -6.64 9.20
N ARG A 116 -9.58 -6.72 8.28
CA ARG A 116 -8.84 -5.57 7.73
C ARG A 116 -9.17 -5.34 6.24
N GLY A 117 -10.31 -5.81 5.79
CA GLY A 117 -10.78 -5.62 4.42
C GLY A 117 -10.16 -6.55 3.38
N GLY A 118 -9.44 -7.58 3.77
CA GLY A 118 -8.91 -8.60 2.87
C GLY A 118 -9.92 -9.70 2.55
N LEU A 119 -9.50 -10.69 1.79
CA LEU A 119 -10.26 -11.92 1.56
C LEU A 119 -10.30 -12.78 2.83
N LEU A 120 -11.26 -13.69 2.92
CA LEU A 120 -11.31 -14.70 4.00
C LEU A 120 -10.04 -15.56 4.01
N THR A 121 -9.49 -15.87 2.84
CA THR A 121 -8.24 -16.63 2.67
C THR A 121 -6.99 -15.78 2.86
N GLY A 122 -7.14 -14.49 3.10
CA GLY A 122 -6.05 -13.52 3.17
C GLY A 122 -5.73 -12.87 1.81
N THR A 123 -5.37 -11.61 1.86
CA THR A 123 -4.86 -10.86 0.72
C THR A 123 -3.38 -10.54 0.98
N PRO A 124 -2.45 -10.98 0.12
CA PRO A 124 -1.03 -10.77 0.36
C PRO A 124 -0.63 -9.30 0.18
N GLU A 125 0.20 -8.83 1.09
CA GLU A 125 0.82 -7.51 1.07
C GLU A 125 2.32 -7.71 1.22
N VAL A 126 3.10 -7.40 0.18
CA VAL A 126 4.54 -7.56 0.20
C VAL A 126 5.20 -6.28 0.67
N TYR A 127 6.05 -6.39 1.67
CA TYR A 127 6.86 -5.28 2.20
C TYR A 127 8.34 -5.56 2.01
N PHE A 128 9.09 -4.49 1.84
CA PHE A 128 10.55 -4.56 1.84
C PHE A 128 11.14 -3.29 2.41
N THR A 129 12.39 -3.38 2.87
CA THR A 129 13.16 -2.21 3.30
C THR A 129 14.26 -1.93 2.28
N ASP A 130 14.48 -0.65 2.02
CA ASP A 130 15.57 -0.17 1.19
C ASP A 130 16.94 -0.24 1.90
N PRO A 131 18.05 0.20 1.28
CA PRO A 131 19.37 0.15 1.92
C PRO A 131 19.50 0.96 3.20
N ASP A 132 18.59 1.90 3.47
CA ASP A 132 18.55 2.70 4.70
C ASP A 132 17.52 2.16 5.72
N GLY A 133 16.82 1.08 5.38
CA GLY A 133 15.77 0.50 6.23
C GLY A 133 14.41 1.18 6.11
N ILE A 134 14.19 2.01 5.09
CA ILE A 134 12.91 2.65 4.84
C ILE A 134 11.91 1.62 4.33
N LEU A 135 10.75 1.55 4.98
CA LEU A 135 9.72 0.56 4.67
C LEU A 135 8.89 0.98 3.45
N LEU A 136 8.86 0.10 2.48
CA LEU A 136 8.03 0.22 1.28
C LEU A 136 7.14 -1.02 1.13
N GLN A 137 6.05 -0.87 0.37
CA GLN A 137 5.13 -1.95 0.05
C GLN A 137 5.01 -2.10 -1.47
N LEU A 138 4.82 -3.32 -1.92
CA LEU A 138 4.42 -3.61 -3.29
C LEU A 138 2.97 -4.12 -3.29
N GLN A 139 2.17 -3.54 -4.18
CA GLN A 139 0.79 -3.93 -4.42
C GLN A 139 0.56 -4.25 -5.89
N ASP A 140 -0.47 -5.04 -6.17
CA ASP A 140 -0.93 -5.26 -7.55
C ASP A 140 -1.25 -3.92 -8.22
N ASN A 141 -0.87 -3.77 -9.49
CA ASN A 141 -1.12 -2.55 -10.26
C ASN A 141 -2.61 -2.22 -10.45
N ARG A 142 -3.50 -3.14 -10.12
CA ARG A 142 -4.95 -2.96 -10.13
C ARG A 142 -5.52 -2.52 -8.79
N TYR A 143 -4.72 -2.51 -7.72
CA TYR A 143 -5.19 -2.15 -6.39
C TYR A 143 -5.52 -0.66 -6.31
N CYS A 144 -6.72 -0.34 -5.82
CA CYS A 144 -7.23 1.04 -5.76
C CYS A 144 -7.74 1.47 -4.37
N GLY A 145 -7.48 0.65 -3.35
CA GLY A 145 -7.95 0.89 -1.99
C GLY A 145 -9.31 0.27 -1.69
N GLY A 146 -9.63 0.14 -0.41
CA GLY A 146 -10.87 -0.47 0.06
C GLY A 146 -10.78 -1.96 0.31
N ASN A 147 -11.93 -2.61 0.37
CA ASN A 147 -12.02 -4.04 0.69
C ASN A 147 -11.83 -4.93 -0.55
N GLY A 148 -11.52 -6.21 -0.33
CA GLY A 148 -11.27 -7.18 -1.37
C GLY A 148 -9.81 -7.24 -1.83
N TYR A 149 -9.54 -8.02 -2.86
CA TYR A 149 -8.18 -8.20 -3.37
C TYR A 149 -7.66 -6.95 -4.08
N PHE A 150 -8.46 -6.37 -4.97
CA PHE A 150 -8.10 -5.18 -5.74
C PHE A 150 -8.70 -3.87 -5.22
N GLY A 151 -9.58 -3.95 -4.22
CA GLY A 151 -10.35 -2.80 -3.73
C GLY A 151 -11.71 -2.65 -4.42
N GLU A 152 -12.63 -1.96 -3.75
CA GLU A 152 -14.04 -1.84 -4.18
C GLU A 152 -14.27 -0.70 -5.17
N LEU A 153 -13.41 0.32 -5.13
CA LEU A 153 -13.59 1.56 -5.89
C LEU A 153 -12.63 1.66 -7.08
N CYS A 154 -12.33 0.53 -7.71
CA CYS A 154 -11.57 0.51 -8.95
C CYS A 154 -12.46 0.96 -10.10
N GLY A 155 -12.54 2.27 -10.32
CA GLY A 155 -13.21 2.84 -11.48
C GLY A 155 -12.59 2.39 -12.81
N THR A 156 -13.23 2.78 -13.90
CA THR A 156 -12.68 2.60 -15.25
C THR A 156 -11.44 3.47 -15.45
N ILE A 157 -10.72 3.26 -16.55
CA ILE A 157 -9.56 4.10 -16.91
C ILE A 157 -9.99 5.56 -17.10
N GLU A 158 -11.21 5.78 -17.65
CA GLU A 158 -11.76 7.13 -17.86
C GLU A 158 -12.23 7.78 -16.55
N ASN A 159 -12.60 6.98 -15.58
CA ASN A 159 -13.03 7.47 -14.27
C ASN A 159 -12.45 6.58 -13.16
N PRO A 160 -11.15 6.65 -12.91
CA PRO A 160 -10.48 5.77 -11.95
C PRO A 160 -10.93 5.96 -10.50
N THR A 161 -11.60 7.06 -10.18
CA THR A 161 -12.16 7.31 -8.84
C THR A 161 -13.60 6.80 -8.68
N GLY A 162 -14.24 6.33 -9.76
CA GLY A 162 -15.65 5.95 -9.75
C GLY A 162 -16.62 7.12 -9.55
N ARG A 163 -16.15 8.37 -9.63
CA ARG A 163 -16.96 9.60 -9.47
C ARG A 163 -17.32 10.17 -10.84
N ASN A 164 -18.57 10.53 -11.01
CA ASN A 164 -19.09 11.25 -12.17
C ASN A 164 -18.97 12.75 -11.97
#